data_9bc1e70639b97f77d4caeccf8bd428ad
#
_entry.id   9bc1e70639b97f77d4caeccf8bd428ad
#
_cell.length_a   1.000
_cell.length_b   1.000
_cell.length_c   1.000
_cell.angle_alpha   90.00
_cell.angle_beta   90.00
_cell.angle_gamma   90.00
#
_symmetry.space_group_name_H-M   'P 1'
#
loop_
_entity.id
_entity.type
_entity.pdbx_description
1 polymer ?
#
loop_
_entity_poly.entity_id
_entity_poly.type
_entity_poly.pdbx_seq_one_letter_code
_entity_poly.pdbx_strand_id
1 'polypeptide(L)'
;MSSIYLSNAIFMMIILTIIFLRIRYYITWSPSKKYTMIFIGMVELYVLMDALFMKELLGKSGNLLQFKLVVFFFYLVYVIMPYVWHLFMQSYMGINRSKKQRFAEMIPFILLILMVLLSVPTGIVWRFSRNRTYIRGTFFGVFAVLNLFYYVYTFAQTFFILFMNNTKGVRYLIKSALFSAVPLIGILVNTYIIPLYGVYPFQPYCLVIGALLSYLFMVEHQQNQMEFEHRKRLSNALELEKESTRKAKVAGEVKNAFLANMSHDIRTPMNAIIGFSDIIAEHPDDEEIVKNAISKIQASGEILLKIINDVLDLSKIESGKAEIVEMVTDLKQMEENLKMMLEYSIQKGMIDFKVEDQIENPLVWCDATKLQQVLVNVLNNAVKFTPAGGTITFSCVQRMIAPGFAEYKFTIKDTGIGMTEEFQKHAFEAFERERTSTESKTEGTGLGLAIVKKLVDLMHGDVIIQSNSGQGTKIQISLPLRIATENQLHQSDKAKEYKIGLDGMHVLLVEDNELNAEIAMEVLKNKGVLVNWVPDGCACVEEIQDKEAGTYQFILMDVQMPRMNGYEATQKIRQLADVKKAQIPIIAMTANAFEEDRKHALDAGMDGFIMKPFRVDEMMKVIGEVME
;
A
#
# COMPACT_ATOMS: atom_id res chain seq x y z
N MET A 1 48.63 -31.21 -51.44
CA MET A 1 47.55 -30.22 -51.48
C MET A 1 46.29 -30.73 -50.79
N SER A 2 45.78 -31.94 -51.07
CA SER A 2 44.50 -32.42 -50.44
C SER A 2 44.56 -32.56 -48.91
N SER A 3 45.69 -32.93 -48.33
CA SER A 3 45.87 -33.10 -46.88
C SER A 3 45.79 -31.75 -46.12
N ILE A 4 46.41 -30.70 -46.64
CA ILE A 4 46.39 -29.36 -46.04
C ILE A 4 44.99 -28.79 -46.09
N TYR A 5 44.30 -28.98 -47.22
CA TYR A 5 42.93 -28.52 -47.35
C TYR A 5 41.95 -29.20 -46.36
N LEU A 6 42.12 -30.55 -46.25
CA LEU A 6 41.32 -31.32 -45.29
C LEU A 6 41.59 -30.91 -43.82
N SER A 7 42.89 -30.69 -43.49
CA SER A 7 43.25 -30.19 -42.13
C SER A 7 42.64 -28.84 -41.83
N ASN A 8 42.64 -27.91 -42.79
CA ASN A 8 42.02 -26.61 -42.65
C ASN A 8 40.48 -26.71 -42.48
N ALA A 9 39.84 -27.61 -43.25
CA ALA A 9 38.40 -27.85 -43.12
C ALA A 9 38.04 -28.41 -41.74
N ILE A 10 38.83 -29.37 -41.22
CA ILE A 10 38.65 -29.93 -39.87
C ILE A 10 38.78 -28.81 -38.81
N PHE A 11 39.82 -27.97 -38.92
CA PHE A 11 40.02 -26.86 -38.01
C PHE A 11 38.83 -25.86 -38.02
N MET A 12 38.33 -25.50 -39.21
CA MET A 12 37.14 -24.66 -39.35
C MET A 12 35.91 -25.28 -38.73
N MET A 13 35.68 -26.60 -38.90
CA MET A 13 34.57 -27.31 -38.29
C MET A 13 34.64 -27.30 -36.76
N ILE A 14 35.84 -27.52 -36.19
CA ILE A 14 36.03 -27.44 -34.73
C ILE A 14 35.61 -26.04 -34.19
N ILE A 15 36.06 -24.95 -34.85
CA ILE A 15 35.68 -23.59 -34.48
C ILE A 15 34.16 -23.39 -34.53
N LEU A 16 33.52 -23.82 -35.61
CA LEU A 16 32.08 -23.70 -35.81
C LEU A 16 31.30 -24.48 -34.75
N THR A 17 31.74 -25.72 -34.44
CA THR A 17 31.12 -26.53 -33.38
C THR A 17 31.23 -25.85 -32.02
N ILE A 18 32.38 -25.27 -31.67
CA ILE A 18 32.55 -24.51 -30.43
C ILE A 18 31.60 -23.32 -30.39
N ILE A 19 31.49 -22.55 -31.47
CA ILE A 19 30.57 -21.40 -31.56
C ILE A 19 29.13 -21.89 -31.44
N PHE A 20 28.74 -22.95 -32.12
CA PHE A 20 27.40 -23.54 -32.06
C PHE A 20 27.03 -23.96 -30.64
N LEU A 21 27.91 -24.66 -29.93
CA LEU A 21 27.70 -25.08 -28.55
C LEU A 21 27.57 -23.87 -27.62
N ARG A 22 28.44 -22.85 -27.79
CA ARG A 22 28.31 -21.61 -27.01
C ARG A 22 26.97 -20.90 -27.21
N ILE A 23 26.48 -20.77 -28.43
CA ILE A 23 25.17 -20.18 -28.72
C ILE A 23 24.07 -21.03 -28.09
N ARG A 24 24.16 -22.35 -28.20
CA ARG A 24 23.15 -23.26 -27.64
C ARG A 24 23.00 -23.11 -26.13
N TYR A 25 24.09 -23.05 -25.40
CA TYR A 25 24.05 -23.11 -23.92
C TYR A 25 24.05 -21.76 -23.24
N TYR A 26 24.69 -20.72 -23.78
CA TYR A 26 24.89 -19.44 -23.08
C TYR A 26 24.04 -18.31 -23.61
N ILE A 27 23.40 -18.43 -24.75
CA ILE A 27 22.55 -17.37 -25.29
C ILE A 27 21.08 -17.69 -25.04
N THR A 28 20.31 -16.70 -24.56
CA THR A 28 18.89 -16.84 -24.34
C THR A 28 18.11 -17.09 -25.63
N TRP A 29 16.98 -17.79 -25.55
CA TRP A 29 16.20 -18.14 -26.73
C TRP A 29 15.63 -16.88 -27.42
N SER A 30 15.86 -16.77 -28.71
CA SER A 30 15.29 -15.71 -29.57
C SER A 30 15.14 -16.25 -31.01
N PRO A 31 14.29 -15.66 -31.85
CA PRO A 31 14.20 -16.03 -33.27
C PRO A 31 15.55 -15.92 -33.98
N SER A 32 16.32 -14.87 -33.67
CA SER A 32 17.69 -14.72 -34.25
C SER A 32 18.63 -15.85 -33.81
N LYS A 33 18.55 -16.30 -32.55
CA LYS A 33 19.31 -17.49 -32.09
C LYS A 33 19.03 -18.72 -32.95
N LYS A 34 17.74 -19.00 -33.22
CA LYS A 34 17.34 -20.15 -34.05
C LYS A 34 18.00 -20.10 -35.43
N TYR A 35 17.87 -18.97 -36.11
CA TYR A 35 18.42 -18.83 -37.47
C TYR A 35 19.94 -18.78 -37.47
N THR A 36 20.59 -18.23 -36.45
CA THR A 36 22.04 -18.28 -36.28
C THR A 36 22.54 -19.72 -36.15
N MET A 37 21.90 -20.54 -35.33
CA MET A 37 22.27 -21.94 -35.15
C MET A 37 22.10 -22.73 -36.47
N ILE A 38 20.99 -22.51 -37.19
CA ILE A 38 20.77 -23.11 -38.50
C ILE A 38 21.87 -22.67 -39.48
N PHE A 39 22.19 -21.37 -39.49
CA PHE A 39 23.25 -20.85 -40.38
C PHE A 39 24.60 -21.47 -40.08
N ILE A 40 25.04 -21.53 -38.82
CA ILE A 40 26.32 -22.11 -38.41
C ILE A 40 26.37 -23.60 -38.76
N GLY A 41 25.30 -24.36 -38.48
CA GLY A 41 25.22 -25.77 -38.87
C GLY A 41 25.31 -25.99 -40.39
N MET A 42 24.68 -25.07 -41.15
CA MET A 42 24.79 -25.11 -42.63
C MET A 42 26.18 -24.71 -43.12
N VAL A 43 26.89 -23.76 -42.47
CA VAL A 43 28.30 -23.47 -42.78
C VAL A 43 29.19 -24.67 -42.51
N GLU A 44 28.96 -25.36 -41.39
CA GLU A 44 29.69 -26.56 -41.01
C GLU A 44 29.50 -27.68 -42.08
N LEU A 45 28.25 -27.92 -42.47
CA LEU A 45 27.89 -28.85 -43.53
C LEU A 45 28.52 -28.45 -44.89
N TYR A 46 28.50 -27.13 -45.20
CA TYR A 46 29.12 -26.63 -46.44
C TYR A 46 30.64 -26.87 -46.45
N VAL A 47 31.35 -26.57 -45.36
CA VAL A 47 32.79 -26.81 -45.23
C VAL A 47 33.13 -28.29 -45.39
N LEU A 48 32.30 -29.17 -44.81
CA LEU A 48 32.46 -30.63 -44.98
C LEU A 48 32.25 -31.05 -46.42
N MET A 49 31.17 -30.60 -47.07
CA MET A 49 30.87 -30.95 -48.45
C MET A 49 31.91 -30.40 -49.42
N ASP A 50 32.42 -29.19 -49.20
CA ASP A 50 33.46 -28.57 -49.97
C ASP A 50 34.80 -29.36 -49.86
N ALA A 51 35.14 -29.80 -48.65
CA ALA A 51 36.32 -30.67 -48.43
C ALA A 51 36.22 -32.04 -49.14
N LEU A 52 35.00 -32.63 -49.06
CA LEU A 52 34.76 -33.92 -49.79
C LEU A 52 34.77 -33.70 -51.30
N PHE A 53 34.18 -32.65 -51.83
CA PHE A 53 34.21 -32.29 -53.24
C PHE A 53 35.65 -32.08 -53.73
N MET A 54 36.45 -31.33 -53.00
CA MET A 54 37.85 -31.09 -53.33
C MET A 54 38.71 -32.40 -53.29
N LYS A 55 38.43 -33.27 -52.30
CA LYS A 55 39.06 -34.57 -52.19
C LYS A 55 38.79 -35.47 -53.43
N GLU A 56 37.50 -35.53 -53.84
CA GLU A 56 37.10 -36.32 -55.02
C GLU A 56 37.57 -35.69 -56.33
N LEU A 57 37.61 -34.34 -56.42
CA LEU A 57 38.09 -33.62 -57.60
C LEU A 57 39.59 -33.79 -57.80
N LEU A 58 40.39 -33.84 -56.74
CA LEU A 58 41.87 -34.02 -56.80
C LEU A 58 42.28 -35.48 -56.76
N GLY A 59 41.42 -36.39 -56.35
CA GLY A 59 41.67 -37.83 -56.28
C GLY A 59 41.58 -38.53 -57.67
N LYS A 60 42.58 -39.29 -58.01
CA LYS A 60 42.61 -40.05 -59.30
C LYS A 60 41.94 -41.42 -59.21
N SER A 61 41.58 -41.91 -58.05
CA SER A 61 41.00 -43.22 -57.79
C SER A 61 39.71 -43.14 -56.98
N GLY A 62 38.55 -43.45 -57.55
CA GLY A 62 37.29 -43.54 -56.88
C GLY A 62 36.13 -43.98 -57.79
N ASN A 63 34.99 -44.37 -57.22
CA ASN A 63 33.80 -44.75 -57.96
C ASN A 63 33.08 -43.47 -58.54
N LEU A 64 32.74 -43.50 -59.83
CA LEU A 64 32.05 -42.40 -60.51
C LEU A 64 30.72 -42.05 -59.85
N LEU A 65 30.05 -43.07 -59.31
CA LEU A 65 28.76 -42.82 -58.57
C LEU A 65 29.02 -42.05 -57.30
N GLN A 66 30.04 -42.36 -56.52
CA GLN A 66 30.41 -41.63 -55.32
C GLN A 66 30.76 -40.19 -55.65
N PHE A 67 31.50 -39.92 -56.69
CA PHE A 67 31.81 -38.55 -57.11
C PHE A 67 30.54 -37.76 -57.51
N LYS A 68 29.63 -38.37 -58.28
CA LYS A 68 28.35 -37.75 -58.63
C LYS A 68 27.52 -37.43 -57.42
N LEU A 69 27.47 -38.31 -56.40
CA LEU A 69 26.76 -38.08 -55.17
C LEU A 69 27.35 -36.91 -54.36
N VAL A 70 28.69 -36.89 -54.22
CA VAL A 70 29.35 -35.76 -53.52
C VAL A 70 29.09 -34.44 -54.21
N VAL A 71 29.20 -34.38 -55.54
CA VAL A 71 28.88 -33.15 -56.31
C VAL A 71 27.42 -32.73 -56.14
N PHE A 72 26.50 -33.68 -56.18
CA PHE A 72 25.09 -33.39 -55.96
C PHE A 72 24.82 -32.78 -54.58
N PHE A 73 25.31 -33.41 -53.53
CA PHE A 73 25.12 -32.90 -52.16
C PHE A 73 25.86 -31.57 -51.93
N PHE A 74 27.04 -31.40 -52.50
CA PHE A 74 27.73 -30.11 -52.47
C PHE A 74 26.88 -28.98 -53.04
N TYR A 75 26.34 -29.15 -54.24
CA TYR A 75 25.49 -28.13 -54.86
C TYR A 75 24.19 -27.93 -54.15
N LEU A 76 23.61 -28.97 -53.54
CA LEU A 76 22.41 -28.85 -52.72
C LEU A 76 22.67 -27.93 -51.51
N VAL A 77 23.76 -28.17 -50.80
CA VAL A 77 24.15 -27.32 -49.65
C VAL A 77 24.55 -25.92 -50.12
N TYR A 78 25.24 -25.80 -51.24
CA TYR A 78 25.64 -24.53 -51.86
C TYR A 78 24.44 -23.63 -52.18
N VAL A 79 23.32 -24.20 -52.59
CA VAL A 79 22.05 -23.44 -52.88
C VAL A 79 21.28 -23.10 -51.62
N ILE A 80 21.28 -23.96 -50.62
CA ILE A 80 20.56 -23.72 -49.35
C ILE A 80 21.20 -22.58 -48.56
N MET A 81 22.52 -22.44 -48.60
CA MET A 81 23.31 -21.53 -47.80
C MET A 81 22.91 -20.04 -47.97
N PRO A 82 22.81 -19.47 -49.19
CA PRO A 82 22.40 -18.05 -49.37
C PRO A 82 21.00 -17.75 -48.84
N TYR A 83 20.08 -18.71 -48.99
CA TYR A 83 18.73 -18.55 -48.47
C TYR A 83 18.68 -18.58 -46.93
N VAL A 84 19.41 -19.49 -46.29
CA VAL A 84 19.56 -19.55 -44.83
C VAL A 84 20.23 -18.26 -44.31
N TRP A 85 21.25 -17.76 -44.99
CA TRP A 85 21.88 -16.48 -44.71
C TRP A 85 20.85 -15.31 -44.77
N HIS A 86 20.04 -15.28 -45.81
CA HIS A 86 19.00 -14.30 -45.99
C HIS A 86 17.98 -14.33 -44.83
N LEU A 87 17.50 -15.50 -44.43
CA LEU A 87 16.57 -15.68 -43.30
C LEU A 87 17.20 -15.25 -41.97
N PHE A 88 18.48 -15.58 -41.77
CA PHE A 88 19.22 -15.15 -40.59
C PHE A 88 19.30 -13.61 -40.53
N MET A 89 19.70 -12.95 -41.60
CA MET A 89 19.81 -11.50 -41.67
C MET A 89 18.49 -10.81 -41.46
N GLN A 90 17.39 -11.31 -42.02
CA GLN A 90 16.05 -10.79 -41.76
C GLN A 90 15.68 -10.88 -40.28
N SER A 91 15.95 -12.03 -39.66
CA SER A 91 15.66 -12.22 -38.22
C SER A 91 16.53 -11.32 -37.35
N TYR A 92 17.82 -11.17 -37.70
CA TYR A 92 18.77 -10.31 -36.99
C TYR A 92 18.36 -8.85 -37.03
N MET A 93 17.86 -8.37 -38.18
CA MET A 93 17.42 -6.99 -38.36
C MET A 93 16.01 -6.73 -37.84
N GLY A 94 15.30 -7.77 -37.40
CA GLY A 94 13.92 -7.66 -36.92
C GLY A 94 12.92 -7.31 -38.03
N ILE A 95 13.17 -7.74 -39.28
CA ILE A 95 12.33 -7.47 -40.43
C ILE A 95 11.09 -8.35 -40.40
N ASN A 96 9.94 -7.73 -40.23
CA ASN A 96 8.65 -8.44 -40.25
C ASN A 96 8.09 -8.47 -41.69
N ARG A 97 7.97 -9.66 -42.29
CA ARG A 97 7.48 -9.87 -43.66
C ARG A 97 6.09 -10.46 -43.70
N SER A 98 5.27 -9.96 -44.61
CA SER A 98 3.96 -10.55 -44.91
C SER A 98 4.12 -11.96 -45.54
N LYS A 99 3.10 -12.79 -45.45
CA LYS A 99 3.11 -14.12 -46.06
C LYS A 99 3.40 -14.08 -47.59
N LYS A 100 2.84 -13.06 -48.30
CA LYS A 100 3.07 -12.87 -49.74
C LYS A 100 4.54 -12.55 -50.07
N GLN A 101 5.17 -11.68 -49.28
CA GLN A 101 6.57 -11.34 -49.45
C GLN A 101 7.49 -12.53 -49.23
N ARG A 102 7.25 -13.32 -48.17
CA ARG A 102 8.03 -14.56 -47.90
C ARG A 102 7.91 -15.56 -49.02
N PHE A 103 6.70 -15.71 -49.60
CA PHE A 103 6.53 -16.60 -50.74
C PHE A 103 7.29 -16.11 -51.97
N ALA A 104 7.24 -14.83 -52.27
CA ALA A 104 7.99 -14.24 -53.39
C ALA A 104 9.50 -14.42 -53.24
N GLU A 105 10.03 -14.24 -52.02
CA GLU A 105 11.44 -14.45 -51.72
C GLU A 105 11.85 -15.93 -51.77
N MET A 106 10.92 -16.88 -51.70
CA MET A 106 11.23 -18.32 -51.89
C MET A 106 11.34 -18.76 -53.35
N ILE A 107 10.81 -18.02 -54.30
CA ILE A 107 10.76 -18.40 -55.71
C ILE A 107 12.16 -18.66 -56.30
N PRO A 108 13.18 -17.78 -56.18
CA PRO A 108 14.53 -18.05 -56.67
C PRO A 108 15.15 -19.28 -56.02
N PHE A 109 14.88 -19.53 -54.73
CA PHE A 109 15.37 -20.72 -54.04
C PHE A 109 14.77 -22.01 -54.59
N ILE A 110 13.47 -22.05 -54.83
CA ILE A 110 12.80 -23.21 -55.45
C ILE A 110 13.37 -23.46 -56.84
N LEU A 111 13.57 -22.40 -57.63
CA LEU A 111 14.19 -22.53 -58.98
C LEU A 111 15.59 -23.12 -58.88
N LEU A 112 16.41 -22.64 -57.94
CA LEU A 112 17.78 -23.18 -57.73
C LEU A 112 17.76 -24.67 -57.35
N ILE A 113 16.88 -25.08 -56.44
CA ILE A 113 16.72 -26.49 -56.05
C ILE A 113 16.31 -27.32 -57.30
N LEU A 114 15.34 -26.86 -58.07
CA LEU A 114 14.94 -27.53 -59.32
C LEU A 114 16.09 -27.67 -60.30
N MET A 115 16.92 -26.63 -60.47
CA MET A 115 18.09 -26.68 -61.35
C MET A 115 19.11 -27.72 -60.88
N VAL A 116 19.33 -27.83 -59.53
CA VAL A 116 20.22 -28.89 -58.95
C VAL A 116 19.67 -30.27 -59.25
N LEU A 117 18.36 -30.49 -58.98
CA LEU A 117 17.70 -31.79 -59.21
C LEU A 117 17.73 -32.19 -60.69
N LEU A 118 17.39 -31.26 -61.59
CA LEU A 118 17.40 -31.50 -63.04
C LEU A 118 18.78 -31.67 -63.61
N SER A 119 19.81 -31.17 -62.95
CA SER A 119 21.20 -31.32 -63.43
C SER A 119 21.71 -32.76 -63.37
N VAL A 120 21.15 -33.58 -62.49
CA VAL A 120 21.55 -35.00 -62.38
C VAL A 120 21.24 -35.75 -63.66
N PRO A 121 20.06 -35.74 -64.28
CA PRO A 121 19.74 -36.39 -65.51
C PRO A 121 20.20 -35.61 -66.79
N THR A 122 20.15 -34.26 -66.74
CA THR A 122 20.30 -33.44 -67.94
C THR A 122 21.68 -32.80 -68.13
N GLY A 123 22.43 -32.63 -67.03
CA GLY A 123 23.76 -31.96 -67.08
C GLY A 123 23.65 -30.45 -67.30
N ILE A 124 22.50 -29.80 -67.02
CA ILE A 124 22.26 -28.37 -67.31
C ILE A 124 23.11 -27.41 -66.48
N VAL A 125 23.44 -27.76 -65.21
CA VAL A 125 24.32 -26.96 -64.32
C VAL A 125 25.71 -27.55 -64.32
N TRP A 126 25.83 -28.87 -64.25
CA TRP A 126 27.09 -29.60 -64.30
C TRP A 126 26.93 -30.92 -65.03
N ARG A 127 28.05 -31.39 -65.70
CA ARG A 127 28.09 -32.65 -66.36
C ARG A 127 29.47 -33.27 -66.16
N PHE A 128 29.60 -34.58 -66.41
CA PHE A 128 30.81 -35.30 -66.26
C PHE A 128 31.27 -35.89 -67.63
N SER A 129 32.56 -35.73 -67.97
CA SER A 129 33.13 -36.41 -69.06
C SER A 129 33.35 -37.90 -68.73
N ARG A 130 33.52 -38.74 -69.75
CA ARG A 130 33.88 -40.15 -69.58
C ARG A 130 35.17 -40.34 -68.75
N ASN A 131 36.09 -39.38 -68.78
CA ASN A 131 37.33 -39.35 -68.04
C ASN A 131 37.22 -38.74 -66.64
N ARG A 132 35.99 -38.65 -66.02
CA ARG A 132 35.73 -38.06 -64.68
C ARG A 132 36.07 -36.58 -64.57
N THR A 133 36.19 -35.87 -65.66
CA THR A 133 36.37 -34.42 -65.57
C THR A 133 35.03 -33.74 -65.32
N TYR A 134 34.98 -32.87 -64.30
CA TYR A 134 33.84 -31.98 -64.04
C TYR A 134 33.77 -30.87 -65.11
N ILE A 135 32.63 -30.71 -65.72
CA ILE A 135 32.40 -29.70 -66.76
C ILE A 135 31.15 -28.85 -66.34
N ARG A 136 31.26 -27.56 -66.40
CA ARG A 136 30.10 -26.65 -66.19
C ARG A 136 29.07 -26.90 -67.31
N GLY A 137 27.79 -27.01 -66.87
CA GLY A 137 26.68 -27.17 -67.81
C GLY A 137 26.30 -25.87 -68.49
N THR A 138 25.37 -25.92 -69.45
CA THR A 138 24.97 -24.81 -70.31
C THR A 138 24.32 -23.68 -69.50
N PHE A 139 23.61 -23.99 -68.42
CA PHE A 139 22.90 -23.01 -67.54
C PHE A 139 23.66 -22.68 -66.25
N PHE A 140 24.94 -23.05 -66.16
CA PHE A 140 25.77 -22.76 -64.98
C PHE A 140 25.82 -21.25 -64.67
N GLY A 141 25.89 -20.40 -65.72
CA GLY A 141 25.87 -18.92 -65.54
C GLY A 141 24.57 -18.41 -64.89
N VAL A 142 23.42 -18.91 -65.32
CA VAL A 142 22.11 -18.55 -64.76
C VAL A 142 22.02 -19.04 -63.31
N PHE A 143 22.45 -20.26 -63.03
CA PHE A 143 22.52 -20.82 -61.69
C PHE A 143 23.40 -19.98 -60.76
N ALA A 144 24.57 -19.55 -61.20
CA ALA A 144 25.48 -18.71 -60.41
C ALA A 144 24.89 -17.34 -60.12
N VAL A 145 24.21 -16.71 -61.11
CA VAL A 145 23.53 -15.42 -60.89
C VAL A 145 22.35 -15.52 -59.91
N LEU A 146 21.53 -16.57 -60.03
CA LEU A 146 20.43 -16.80 -59.10
C LEU A 146 20.93 -17.09 -57.67
N ASN A 147 22.06 -17.81 -57.53
CA ASN A 147 22.65 -18.06 -56.23
C ASN A 147 23.23 -16.76 -55.59
N LEU A 148 23.85 -15.92 -56.41
CA LEU A 148 24.36 -14.62 -56.00
C LEU A 148 23.22 -13.66 -55.58
N PHE A 149 22.03 -13.83 -56.15
CA PHE A 149 20.86 -12.98 -55.89
C PHE A 149 20.57 -12.78 -54.40
N TYR A 150 20.58 -13.86 -53.59
CA TYR A 150 20.27 -13.74 -52.17
C TYR A 150 21.29 -12.92 -51.39
N TYR A 151 22.57 -13.03 -51.74
CA TYR A 151 23.61 -12.24 -51.08
C TYR A 151 23.52 -10.76 -51.45
N VAL A 152 23.29 -10.46 -52.72
CA VAL A 152 23.10 -9.08 -53.21
C VAL A 152 21.82 -8.48 -52.67
N TYR A 153 20.72 -9.23 -52.73
CA TYR A 153 19.42 -8.80 -52.23
C TYR A 153 19.48 -8.54 -50.71
N THR A 154 20.08 -9.43 -49.93
CA THR A 154 20.27 -9.28 -48.50
C THR A 154 21.13 -8.06 -48.16
N PHE A 155 22.23 -7.87 -48.92
CA PHE A 155 23.09 -6.70 -48.73
C PHE A 155 22.35 -5.39 -49.03
N ALA A 156 21.69 -5.32 -50.21
CA ALA A 156 20.92 -4.14 -50.60
C ALA A 156 19.78 -3.83 -49.62
N GLN A 157 19.08 -4.86 -49.16
CA GLN A 157 18.01 -4.73 -48.14
C GLN A 157 18.55 -4.25 -46.81
N THR A 158 19.67 -4.80 -46.36
CA THR A 158 20.35 -4.35 -45.13
C THR A 158 20.74 -2.88 -45.26
N PHE A 159 21.37 -2.51 -46.37
CA PHE A 159 21.76 -1.12 -46.64
C PHE A 159 20.59 -0.16 -46.69
N PHE A 160 19.49 -0.50 -47.39
CA PHE A 160 18.29 0.32 -47.50
C PHE A 160 17.63 0.57 -46.15
N ILE A 161 17.46 -0.48 -45.33
CA ILE A 161 16.85 -0.36 -43.99
C ILE A 161 17.70 0.50 -43.08
N LEU A 162 19.01 0.35 -43.16
CA LEU A 162 19.93 1.14 -42.35
C LEU A 162 19.94 2.62 -42.77
N PHE A 163 19.79 2.89 -44.04
CA PHE A 163 19.72 4.26 -44.55
C PHE A 163 18.40 4.97 -44.17
N MET A 164 17.29 4.22 -44.18
CA MET A 164 15.96 4.76 -43.83
C MET A 164 15.73 4.86 -42.33
N ASN A 165 16.40 4.07 -41.50
CA ASN A 165 16.14 3.93 -40.07
C ASN A 165 17.31 4.49 -39.23
N ASN A 166 17.42 5.80 -39.19
CA ASN A 166 18.53 6.52 -38.52
C ASN A 166 18.56 6.41 -36.98
N THR A 167 17.67 5.61 -36.38
CA THR A 167 17.49 5.51 -34.92
C THR A 167 18.50 4.62 -34.21
N LYS A 168 19.21 3.74 -34.93
CA LYS A 168 20.09 2.73 -34.32
C LYS A 168 21.58 3.10 -34.26
N GLY A 169 21.95 4.31 -34.60
CA GLY A 169 23.34 4.80 -34.48
C GLY A 169 24.30 4.29 -35.58
N VAL A 170 25.26 5.13 -35.98
CA VAL A 170 26.21 4.88 -37.08
C VAL A 170 27.06 3.61 -36.89
N ARG A 171 27.44 3.27 -35.65
CA ARG A 171 28.20 2.05 -35.37
C ARG A 171 27.47 0.77 -35.72
N TYR A 172 26.17 0.70 -35.42
CA TYR A 172 25.34 -0.46 -35.77
C TYR A 172 25.18 -0.58 -37.29
N LEU A 173 25.01 0.53 -37.98
CA LEU A 173 24.99 0.66 -39.43
C LEU A 173 26.21 0.04 -40.11
N ILE A 174 27.39 0.52 -39.73
CA ILE A 174 28.66 0.07 -40.29
C ILE A 174 28.88 -1.45 -40.05
N LYS A 175 28.66 -1.91 -38.81
CA LYS A 175 28.79 -3.30 -38.45
C LYS A 175 27.88 -4.22 -39.29
N SER A 176 26.60 -3.88 -39.41
CA SER A 176 25.61 -4.69 -40.15
C SER A 176 25.91 -4.71 -41.66
N ALA A 177 26.35 -3.59 -42.22
CA ALA A 177 26.75 -3.52 -43.63
C ALA A 177 28.02 -4.36 -43.92
N LEU A 178 29.06 -4.22 -43.10
CA LEU A 178 30.27 -5.03 -43.17
C LEU A 178 29.96 -6.52 -43.06
N PHE A 179 29.09 -6.86 -42.10
CA PHE A 179 28.69 -8.24 -41.85
C PHE A 179 27.94 -8.85 -43.05
N SER A 180 27.01 -8.13 -43.65
CA SER A 180 26.29 -8.61 -44.84
C SER A 180 27.16 -8.68 -46.10
N ALA A 181 28.25 -7.93 -46.17
CA ALA A 181 29.18 -7.93 -47.28
C ALA A 181 30.13 -9.16 -47.30
N VAL A 182 30.47 -9.71 -46.13
CA VAL A 182 31.47 -10.81 -46.05
C VAL A 182 31.13 -12.05 -46.91
N PRO A 183 29.92 -12.65 -46.80
CA PRO A 183 29.57 -13.77 -47.68
C PRO A 183 29.45 -13.38 -49.16
N LEU A 184 29.00 -12.15 -49.44
CA LEU A 184 28.93 -11.63 -50.81
C LEU A 184 30.33 -11.53 -51.46
N ILE A 185 31.29 -10.99 -50.72
CA ILE A 185 32.69 -10.95 -51.17
C ILE A 185 33.22 -12.37 -51.41
N GLY A 186 32.95 -13.30 -50.49
CA GLY A 186 33.39 -14.69 -50.61
C GLY A 186 32.88 -15.35 -51.89
N ILE A 187 31.60 -15.19 -52.23
CA ILE A 187 31.04 -15.80 -53.45
C ILE A 187 31.55 -15.11 -54.72
N LEU A 188 31.73 -13.80 -54.72
CA LEU A 188 32.27 -13.07 -55.85
C LEU A 188 33.71 -13.51 -56.15
N VAL A 189 34.56 -13.57 -55.13
CA VAL A 189 35.96 -14.04 -55.26
C VAL A 189 35.99 -15.49 -55.77
N ASN A 190 35.16 -16.37 -55.17
CA ASN A 190 35.14 -17.78 -55.55
C ASN A 190 34.61 -18.02 -56.98
N THR A 191 33.64 -17.21 -57.42
CA THR A 191 33.00 -17.42 -58.73
C THR A 191 33.78 -16.79 -59.91
N TYR A 192 34.38 -15.61 -59.66
CA TYR A 192 34.99 -14.83 -60.75
C TYR A 192 36.52 -14.76 -60.68
N ILE A 193 37.13 -14.67 -59.52
CA ILE A 193 38.58 -14.47 -59.36
C ILE A 193 39.35 -15.80 -59.34
N ILE A 194 38.89 -16.76 -58.55
CA ILE A 194 39.58 -18.06 -58.40
C ILE A 194 39.71 -18.81 -59.73
N PRO A 195 38.69 -18.87 -60.60
CA PRO A 195 38.83 -19.54 -61.89
C PRO A 195 39.89 -18.93 -62.82
N LEU A 196 40.21 -17.63 -62.63
CA LEU A 196 41.25 -16.95 -63.45
C LEU A 196 42.67 -17.22 -62.96
N TYR A 197 42.88 -17.44 -61.69
CA TYR A 197 44.21 -17.51 -61.07
C TYR A 197 44.56 -18.88 -60.46
N GLY A 198 43.66 -19.85 -60.52
CA GLY A 198 43.91 -21.21 -60.04
C GLY A 198 44.13 -21.31 -58.52
N VAL A 199 43.61 -20.39 -57.77
CA VAL A 199 43.76 -20.31 -56.29
C VAL A 199 42.72 -21.20 -55.61
N TYR A 200 42.98 -21.55 -54.35
CA TYR A 200 42.06 -22.36 -53.50
C TYR A 200 40.71 -21.71 -53.33
N PRO A 201 39.64 -22.51 -53.06
CA PRO A 201 38.31 -21.98 -52.78
C PRO A 201 38.34 -21.05 -51.56
N PHE A 202 37.88 -19.83 -51.74
CA PHE A 202 37.92 -18.77 -50.73
C PHE A 202 36.60 -18.64 -49.95
N GLN A 203 35.50 -19.11 -50.54
CA GLN A 203 34.16 -18.98 -49.98
C GLN A 203 33.98 -19.63 -48.60
N PRO A 204 34.53 -20.85 -48.30
CA PRO A 204 34.42 -21.46 -46.99
C PRO A 204 34.96 -20.54 -45.87
N TYR A 205 36.11 -19.91 -46.10
CA TYR A 205 36.72 -19.00 -45.13
C TYR A 205 35.84 -17.76 -44.86
N CYS A 206 35.27 -17.18 -45.90
CA CYS A 206 34.34 -16.05 -45.73
C CYS A 206 33.07 -16.43 -44.97
N LEU A 207 32.54 -17.66 -45.19
CA LEU A 207 31.38 -18.15 -44.46
C LEU A 207 31.69 -18.38 -42.97
N VAL A 208 32.88 -18.95 -42.68
CA VAL A 208 33.33 -19.13 -41.27
C VAL A 208 33.53 -17.78 -40.57
N ILE A 209 34.12 -16.80 -41.25
CA ILE A 209 34.23 -15.42 -40.73
C ILE A 209 32.83 -14.81 -40.50
N GLY A 210 31.89 -15.00 -41.44
CA GLY A 210 30.51 -14.59 -41.28
C GLY A 210 29.83 -15.25 -40.06
N ALA A 211 30.05 -16.53 -39.84
CA ALA A 211 29.55 -17.26 -38.67
C ALA A 211 30.14 -16.72 -37.35
N LEU A 212 31.44 -16.45 -37.32
CA LEU A 212 32.11 -15.86 -36.14
C LEU A 212 31.56 -14.45 -35.84
N LEU A 213 31.46 -13.62 -36.88
CA LEU A 213 30.90 -12.27 -36.72
C LEU A 213 29.45 -12.33 -36.23
N SER A 214 28.63 -13.27 -36.75
CA SER A 214 27.25 -13.44 -36.30
C SER A 214 27.18 -13.78 -34.82
N TYR A 215 28.07 -14.62 -34.34
CA TYR A 215 28.19 -14.94 -32.91
C TYR A 215 28.56 -13.70 -32.06
N LEU A 216 29.61 -12.98 -32.47
CA LEU A 216 30.06 -11.79 -31.74
C LEU A 216 28.95 -10.72 -31.65
N PHE A 217 28.25 -10.46 -32.73
CA PHE A 217 27.15 -9.51 -32.74
C PHE A 217 25.98 -9.97 -31.87
N MET A 218 25.69 -11.27 -31.85
CA MET A 218 24.63 -11.80 -31.00
C MET A 218 24.97 -11.62 -29.52
N VAL A 219 26.21 -11.88 -29.11
CA VAL A 219 26.70 -11.68 -27.74
C VAL A 219 26.61 -10.20 -27.35
N GLU A 220 27.10 -9.29 -28.21
CA GLU A 220 27.05 -7.85 -27.97
C GLU A 220 25.61 -7.36 -27.84
N HIS A 221 24.71 -7.83 -28.72
CA HIS A 221 23.29 -7.46 -28.65
C HIS A 221 22.63 -7.91 -27.34
N GLN A 222 22.92 -9.13 -26.90
CA GLN A 222 22.39 -9.65 -25.64
C GLN A 222 22.92 -8.87 -24.43
N GLN A 223 24.20 -8.52 -24.41
CA GLN A 223 24.77 -7.69 -23.34
C GLN A 223 24.10 -6.33 -23.27
N ASN A 224 23.94 -5.66 -24.40
CA ASN A 224 23.28 -4.36 -24.47
C ASN A 224 21.81 -4.41 -24.01
N GLN A 225 21.08 -5.48 -24.33
CA GLN A 225 19.72 -5.67 -23.84
C GLN A 225 19.68 -5.87 -22.33
N MET A 226 20.56 -6.71 -21.77
CA MET A 226 20.63 -6.92 -20.31
C MET A 226 20.99 -5.64 -19.57
N GLU A 227 21.93 -4.84 -20.08
CA GLU A 227 22.29 -3.56 -19.50
C GLU A 227 21.11 -2.56 -19.54
N PHE A 228 20.38 -2.52 -20.66
CA PHE A 228 19.21 -1.65 -20.78
C PHE A 228 18.11 -2.02 -19.79
N GLU A 229 17.80 -3.32 -19.68
CA GLU A 229 16.81 -3.81 -18.70
C GLU A 229 17.26 -3.56 -17.27
N HIS A 230 18.53 -3.75 -16.97
CA HIS A 230 19.09 -3.49 -15.65
C HIS A 230 18.98 -2.01 -15.28
N ARG A 231 19.35 -1.09 -16.19
CA ARG A 231 19.21 0.34 -15.99
C ARG A 231 17.75 0.77 -15.78
N LYS A 232 16.83 0.17 -16.55
CA LYS A 232 15.40 0.45 -16.40
C LYS A 232 14.86 0.00 -15.04
N ARG A 233 15.25 -1.20 -14.58
CA ARG A 233 14.86 -1.71 -13.24
C ARG A 233 15.42 -0.82 -12.13
N LEU A 234 16.67 -0.41 -12.24
CA LEU A 234 17.32 0.47 -11.27
C LEU A 234 16.64 1.85 -11.22
N SER A 235 16.30 2.43 -12.36
CA SER A 235 15.59 3.70 -12.44
C SER A 235 14.21 3.64 -11.77
N ASN A 236 13.43 2.57 -12.04
CA ASN A 236 12.12 2.38 -11.43
C ASN A 236 12.22 2.16 -9.90
N ALA A 237 13.21 1.39 -9.45
CA ALA A 237 13.44 1.17 -8.02
C ALA A 237 13.80 2.48 -7.29
N LEU A 238 14.66 3.31 -7.90
CA LEU A 238 15.04 4.61 -7.35
C LEU A 238 13.84 5.58 -7.26
N GLU A 239 12.95 5.55 -8.24
CA GLU A 239 11.75 6.39 -8.24
C GLU A 239 10.78 5.99 -7.13
N LEU A 240 10.56 4.68 -6.94
CA LEU A 240 9.76 4.14 -5.83
C LEU A 240 10.36 4.49 -4.46
N GLU A 241 11.67 4.39 -4.30
CA GLU A 241 12.37 4.76 -3.08
C GLU A 241 12.21 6.25 -2.76
N LYS A 242 12.37 7.13 -3.76
CA LYS A 242 12.15 8.57 -3.60
C LYS A 242 10.72 8.90 -3.19
N GLU A 243 9.74 8.24 -3.80
CA GLU A 243 8.33 8.44 -3.43
C GLU A 243 8.04 7.97 -2.01
N SER A 244 8.56 6.81 -1.61
CA SER A 244 8.44 6.29 -0.25
C SER A 244 9.09 7.22 0.78
N THR A 245 10.31 7.70 0.50
CA THR A 245 11.03 8.65 1.36
C THR A 245 10.27 9.97 1.49
N ARG A 246 9.70 10.48 0.39
CA ARG A 246 8.88 11.70 0.42
C ARG A 246 7.64 11.52 1.30
N LYS A 247 6.93 10.39 1.16
CA LYS A 247 5.75 10.08 1.99
C LYS A 247 6.13 9.98 3.47
N ALA A 248 7.22 9.28 3.79
CA ALA A 248 7.72 9.17 5.17
C ALA A 248 8.12 10.52 5.77
N LYS A 249 8.77 11.40 4.98
CA LYS A 249 9.15 12.74 5.42
C LYS A 249 7.92 13.60 5.74
N VAL A 250 6.93 13.64 4.84
CA VAL A 250 5.68 14.39 5.05
C VAL A 250 4.95 13.88 6.29
N ALA A 251 4.83 12.57 6.47
CA ALA A 251 4.21 11.98 7.66
C ALA A 251 4.98 12.36 8.95
N GLY A 252 6.32 12.40 8.89
CA GLY A 252 7.16 12.84 10.00
C GLY A 252 6.97 14.32 10.35
N GLU A 253 6.86 15.19 9.36
CA GLU A 253 6.62 16.63 9.56
C GLU A 253 5.24 16.88 10.20
N VAL A 254 4.20 16.19 9.73
CA VAL A 254 2.85 16.24 10.32
C VAL A 254 2.87 15.77 11.77
N LYS A 255 3.56 14.64 12.06
CA LYS A 255 3.68 14.12 13.44
C LYS A 255 4.43 15.09 14.36
N ASN A 256 5.48 15.75 13.89
CA ASN A 256 6.23 16.73 14.69
C ASN A 256 5.41 17.99 14.97
N ALA A 257 4.67 18.49 13.98
CA ALA A 257 3.74 19.60 14.16
C ALA A 257 2.63 19.25 15.17
N PHE A 258 2.11 18.02 15.12
CA PHE A 258 1.18 17.46 16.09
C PHE A 258 1.71 17.57 17.53
N LEU A 259 2.91 17.03 17.79
CA LEU A 259 3.52 17.05 19.14
C LEU A 259 3.79 18.47 19.65
N ALA A 260 4.21 19.38 18.78
CA ALA A 260 4.46 20.77 19.11
C ALA A 260 3.17 21.50 19.53
N ASN A 261 2.10 21.34 18.77
CA ASN A 261 0.79 21.94 19.04
C ASN A 261 0.19 21.37 20.34
N MET A 262 0.29 20.06 20.55
CA MET A 262 -0.14 19.40 21.78
C MET A 262 0.56 19.94 23.02
N SER A 263 1.90 20.07 22.95
CA SER A 263 2.66 20.65 24.07
C SER A 263 2.22 22.07 24.42
N HIS A 264 1.89 22.88 23.42
CA HIS A 264 1.40 24.25 23.63
C HIS A 264 0.01 24.25 24.29
N ASP A 265 -0.91 23.44 23.75
CA ASP A 265 -2.33 23.44 24.19
C ASP A 265 -2.50 22.80 25.58
N ILE A 266 -1.63 21.87 25.98
CA ILE A 266 -1.54 21.34 27.34
C ILE A 266 -0.93 22.37 28.31
N ARG A 267 0.12 23.10 27.89
CA ARG A 267 0.83 24.05 28.74
C ARG A 267 -0.04 25.23 29.16
N THR A 268 -0.91 25.71 28.27
CA THR A 268 -1.74 26.91 28.54
C THR A 268 -2.69 26.71 29.74
N PRO A 269 -3.57 25.68 29.79
CA PRO A 269 -4.43 25.45 30.95
C PRO A 269 -3.61 25.05 32.20
N MET A 270 -2.50 24.30 32.05
CA MET A 270 -1.65 23.95 33.18
C MET A 270 -1.04 25.21 33.83
N ASN A 271 -0.51 26.14 33.04
CA ASN A 271 0.01 27.41 33.59
C ASN A 271 -1.09 28.27 34.24
N ALA A 272 -2.33 28.20 33.72
CA ALA A 272 -3.46 28.88 34.36
C ALA A 272 -3.79 28.26 35.72
N ILE A 273 -3.81 26.94 35.83
CA ILE A 273 -4.02 26.23 37.12
C ILE A 273 -2.96 26.64 38.12
N ILE A 274 -1.66 26.58 37.75
CA ILE A 274 -0.55 26.96 38.60
C ILE A 274 -0.68 28.44 39.02
N GLY A 275 -0.85 29.34 38.06
CA GLY A 275 -0.92 30.80 38.35
C GLY A 275 -2.09 31.19 39.22
N PHE A 276 -3.30 30.58 39.06
CA PHE A 276 -4.43 30.85 39.96
C PHE A 276 -4.24 30.18 41.32
N SER A 277 -3.52 29.05 41.41
CA SER A 277 -3.14 28.47 42.72
C SER A 277 -2.18 29.40 43.48
N ASP A 278 -1.20 30.01 42.80
CA ASP A 278 -0.31 31.00 43.41
C ASP A 278 -1.08 32.22 43.90
N ILE A 279 -2.07 32.72 43.13
CA ILE A 279 -2.92 33.82 43.53
C ILE A 279 -3.72 33.50 44.82
N ILE A 280 -4.23 32.27 44.95
CA ILE A 280 -4.89 31.83 46.19
C ILE A 280 -3.90 31.82 47.36
N ALA A 281 -2.68 31.35 47.14
CA ALA A 281 -1.66 31.33 48.18
C ALA A 281 -1.23 32.74 48.64
N GLU A 282 -1.22 33.72 47.74
CA GLU A 282 -0.91 35.12 48.04
C GLU A 282 -2.05 35.86 48.73
N HIS A 283 -3.30 35.47 48.47
CA HIS A 283 -4.50 36.15 48.99
C HIS A 283 -5.50 35.20 49.66
N PRO A 284 -5.08 34.39 50.67
CA PRO A 284 -5.92 33.34 51.24
C PRO A 284 -7.17 33.87 51.99
N ASP A 285 -7.12 35.10 52.50
CA ASP A 285 -8.15 35.71 53.29
C ASP A 285 -9.18 36.49 52.44
N ASP A 286 -8.97 36.64 51.12
CA ASP A 286 -9.88 37.32 50.21
C ASP A 286 -10.81 36.32 49.53
N GLU A 287 -12.02 36.16 50.12
CA GLU A 287 -13.01 35.15 49.68
C GLU A 287 -13.43 35.34 48.20
N GLU A 288 -13.49 36.58 47.69
CA GLU A 288 -13.87 36.85 46.31
C GLU A 288 -12.78 36.46 45.33
N ILE A 289 -11.51 36.78 45.64
CA ILE A 289 -10.36 36.38 44.86
C ILE A 289 -10.22 34.84 44.82
N VAL A 290 -10.31 34.22 46.00
CA VAL A 290 -10.22 32.75 46.15
C VAL A 290 -11.30 32.05 45.33
N LYS A 291 -12.57 32.46 45.46
CA LYS A 291 -13.70 31.87 44.72
C LYS A 291 -13.54 32.04 43.19
N ASN A 292 -13.11 33.20 42.75
CA ASN A 292 -12.85 33.44 41.32
C ASN A 292 -11.68 32.59 40.81
N ALA A 293 -10.57 32.48 41.56
CA ALA A 293 -9.42 31.68 41.21
C ALA A 293 -9.78 30.18 41.16
N ILE A 294 -10.52 29.65 42.14
CA ILE A 294 -11.00 28.25 42.13
C ILE A 294 -11.86 27.99 40.88
N SER A 295 -12.79 28.86 40.53
CA SER A 295 -13.61 28.70 39.32
C SER A 295 -12.76 28.64 38.06
N LYS A 296 -11.67 29.41 37.97
CA LYS A 296 -10.75 29.42 36.84
C LYS A 296 -9.84 28.17 36.79
N ILE A 297 -9.41 27.65 37.96
CA ILE A 297 -8.69 26.39 38.09
C ILE A 297 -9.57 25.23 37.59
N GLN A 298 -10.83 25.18 38.04
CA GLN A 298 -11.78 24.16 37.60
C GLN A 298 -12.00 24.19 36.09
N ALA A 299 -12.30 25.38 35.52
CA ALA A 299 -12.47 25.55 34.08
C ALA A 299 -11.21 25.12 33.28
N SER A 300 -10.01 25.48 33.77
CA SER A 300 -8.75 25.08 33.13
C SER A 300 -8.49 23.56 33.24
N GLY A 301 -8.86 22.94 34.36
CA GLY A 301 -8.79 21.49 34.54
C GLY A 301 -9.73 20.74 33.60
N GLU A 302 -10.96 21.22 33.41
CA GLU A 302 -11.92 20.64 32.43
C GLU A 302 -11.40 20.74 31.00
N ILE A 303 -10.79 21.87 30.62
CA ILE A 303 -10.16 22.05 29.30
C ILE A 303 -9.01 21.06 29.12
N LEU A 304 -8.14 20.90 30.13
CA LEU A 304 -7.02 19.99 30.08
C LEU A 304 -7.46 18.53 29.92
N LEU A 305 -8.43 18.09 30.71
CA LEU A 305 -9.02 16.75 30.61
C LEU A 305 -9.62 16.49 29.23
N LYS A 306 -10.34 17.48 28.69
CA LYS A 306 -10.89 17.38 27.32
C LYS A 306 -9.79 17.19 26.29
N ILE A 307 -8.69 17.96 26.35
CA ILE A 307 -7.55 17.82 25.42
C ILE A 307 -6.95 16.43 25.52
N ILE A 308 -6.72 15.93 26.74
CA ILE A 308 -6.14 14.59 26.97
C ILE A 308 -7.06 13.51 26.36
N ASN A 309 -8.37 13.59 26.62
CA ASN A 309 -9.33 12.62 26.10
C ASN A 309 -9.43 12.68 24.57
N ASP A 310 -9.45 13.87 23.96
CA ASP A 310 -9.46 14.07 22.51
C ASP A 310 -8.22 13.41 21.85
N VAL A 311 -7.03 13.54 22.47
CA VAL A 311 -5.78 12.94 22.01
C VAL A 311 -5.81 11.42 22.15
N LEU A 312 -6.28 10.90 23.28
CA LEU A 312 -6.39 9.46 23.52
C LEU A 312 -7.39 8.83 22.54
N ASP A 313 -8.53 9.47 22.28
CA ASP A 313 -9.52 8.99 21.32
C ASP A 313 -8.94 8.95 19.91
N LEU A 314 -8.27 10.03 19.47
CA LEU A 314 -7.62 10.06 18.17
C LEU A 314 -6.56 8.95 18.03
N SER A 315 -5.73 8.77 19.07
CA SER A 315 -4.69 7.72 19.09
C SER A 315 -5.29 6.30 19.00
N LYS A 316 -6.42 6.05 19.70
CA LYS A 316 -7.13 4.77 19.65
C LYS A 316 -7.70 4.50 18.26
N ILE A 317 -8.31 5.51 17.64
CA ILE A 317 -8.89 5.40 16.30
C ILE A 317 -7.78 5.16 15.27
N GLU A 318 -6.67 5.91 15.32
CA GLU A 318 -5.55 5.74 14.38
C GLU A 318 -4.83 4.40 14.50
N SER A 319 -4.75 3.85 15.71
CA SER A 319 -4.18 2.52 15.94
C SER A 319 -5.13 1.36 15.60
N GLY A 320 -6.39 1.66 15.19
CA GLY A 320 -7.41 0.65 14.90
C GLY A 320 -7.93 -0.09 16.14
N LYS A 321 -7.72 0.48 17.34
CA LYS A 321 -8.18 -0.10 18.62
C LYS A 321 -9.53 0.45 19.08
N ALA A 322 -10.10 1.42 18.35
CA ALA A 322 -11.42 1.94 18.68
C ALA A 322 -12.49 0.97 18.15
N GLU A 323 -13.31 0.47 19.03
CA GLU A 323 -14.45 -0.40 18.73
C GLU A 323 -15.77 0.36 18.82
N ILE A 324 -16.75 -0.02 18.03
CA ILE A 324 -18.13 0.48 18.09
C ILE A 324 -18.97 -0.51 18.88
N VAL A 325 -19.56 -0.03 19.96
CA VAL A 325 -20.46 -0.82 20.82
C VAL A 325 -21.89 -0.43 20.51
N GLU A 326 -22.58 -1.23 19.69
CA GLU A 326 -23.96 -0.97 19.33
C GLU A 326 -24.92 -1.33 20.48
N MET A 327 -25.76 -0.37 20.87
CA MET A 327 -26.86 -0.56 21.80
C MET A 327 -28.15 0.02 21.24
N VAL A 328 -29.29 -0.41 21.79
CA VAL A 328 -30.58 0.21 21.41
C VAL A 328 -30.63 1.62 21.98
N THR A 329 -30.76 2.60 21.12
CA THR A 329 -30.71 4.02 21.45
C THR A 329 -31.97 4.70 20.93
N ASP A 330 -32.59 5.54 21.78
CA ASP A 330 -33.67 6.42 21.36
C ASP A 330 -33.08 7.78 20.93
N LEU A 331 -33.15 8.06 19.61
CA LEU A 331 -32.65 9.30 19.04
C LEU A 331 -33.40 10.54 19.52
N LYS A 332 -34.71 10.45 19.83
CA LYS A 332 -35.46 11.57 20.36
C LYS A 332 -35.02 11.93 21.78
N GLN A 333 -34.84 10.92 22.62
CA GLN A 333 -34.30 11.13 23.98
C GLN A 333 -32.88 11.72 23.90
N MET A 334 -32.06 11.26 22.97
CA MET A 334 -30.72 11.82 22.75
C MET A 334 -30.79 13.30 22.35
N GLU A 335 -31.71 13.70 21.48
CA GLU A 335 -31.92 15.08 21.09
C GLU A 335 -32.32 15.96 22.26
N GLU A 336 -33.26 15.51 23.11
CA GLU A 336 -33.66 16.21 24.33
C GLU A 336 -32.47 16.40 25.28
N ASN A 337 -31.65 15.35 25.45
CA ASN A 337 -30.45 15.43 26.27
C ASN A 337 -29.42 16.42 25.70
N LEU A 338 -29.21 16.44 24.38
CA LEU A 338 -28.33 17.41 23.71
C LEU A 338 -28.82 18.85 23.92
N LYS A 339 -30.14 19.09 23.82
CA LYS A 339 -30.72 20.40 24.06
C LYS A 339 -30.49 20.85 25.49
N MET A 340 -30.75 19.99 26.48
CA MET A 340 -30.49 20.29 27.89
C MET A 340 -29.00 20.60 28.16
N MET A 341 -28.08 19.84 27.59
CA MET A 341 -26.65 20.08 27.76
C MET A 341 -26.19 21.44 27.22
N LEU A 342 -26.83 21.93 26.16
CA LEU A 342 -26.47 23.18 25.50
C LEU A 342 -27.26 24.38 26.01
N GLU A 343 -28.33 24.20 26.79
CA GLU A 343 -29.29 25.24 27.20
C GLU A 343 -28.61 26.44 27.84
N TYR A 344 -27.71 26.21 28.80
CA TYR A 344 -26.95 27.29 29.43
C TYR A 344 -26.08 28.07 28.43
N SER A 345 -25.39 27.40 27.53
CA SER A 345 -24.51 28.02 26.54
C SER A 345 -25.32 28.82 25.50
N ILE A 346 -26.47 28.29 25.09
CA ILE A 346 -27.41 28.92 24.16
C ILE A 346 -28.01 30.20 24.79
N GLN A 347 -28.49 30.12 26.05
CA GLN A 347 -29.04 31.28 26.78
C GLN A 347 -27.97 32.34 27.00
N LYS A 348 -26.80 31.97 27.46
CA LYS A 348 -25.65 32.88 27.66
C LYS A 348 -25.21 33.53 26.34
N GLY A 349 -25.24 32.80 25.24
CA GLY A 349 -24.91 33.31 23.90
C GLY A 349 -26.02 34.10 23.23
N MET A 350 -27.23 34.18 23.82
CA MET A 350 -28.45 34.77 23.22
C MET A 350 -28.70 34.23 21.80
N ILE A 351 -28.59 32.89 21.63
CA ILE A 351 -28.74 32.19 20.36
C ILE A 351 -30.15 31.59 20.27
N ASP A 352 -30.78 31.70 19.10
CA ASP A 352 -32.06 31.04 18.82
C ASP A 352 -31.80 29.60 18.35
N PHE A 353 -32.23 28.60 19.15
CA PHE A 353 -31.99 27.18 18.85
C PHE A 353 -33.29 26.51 18.37
N LYS A 354 -33.30 25.99 17.16
CA LYS A 354 -34.44 25.32 16.52
C LYS A 354 -34.15 23.85 16.28
N VAL A 355 -35.16 23.01 16.55
CA VAL A 355 -35.14 21.58 16.26
C VAL A 355 -36.22 21.28 15.22
N GLU A 356 -35.84 20.60 14.13
CA GLU A 356 -36.73 20.25 13.02
C GLU A 356 -36.55 18.77 12.66
N ASP A 357 -37.43 17.89 13.16
CA ASP A 357 -37.28 16.43 12.99
C ASP A 357 -38.28 15.84 12.02
N GLN A 358 -37.77 14.82 11.25
CA GLN A 358 -38.59 13.95 10.43
C GLN A 358 -38.13 12.48 10.65
N ILE A 359 -38.34 11.99 11.89
CA ILE A 359 -37.98 10.64 12.30
C ILE A 359 -39.27 9.85 12.55
N GLU A 360 -39.46 8.77 11.74
CA GLU A 360 -40.57 7.84 11.94
C GLU A 360 -40.19 6.71 12.92
N ASN A 361 -38.94 6.27 12.89
CA ASN A 361 -38.40 5.19 13.74
C ASN A 361 -37.24 5.73 14.59
N PRO A 362 -37.50 6.22 15.80
CA PRO A 362 -36.48 6.82 16.65
C PRO A 362 -35.55 5.79 17.32
N LEU A 363 -35.98 4.53 17.45
CA LEU A 363 -35.20 3.48 18.09
C LEU A 363 -34.26 2.83 17.09
N VAL A 364 -32.94 2.91 17.36
CA VAL A 364 -31.90 2.41 16.49
C VAL A 364 -30.80 1.67 17.25
N TRP A 365 -30.10 0.79 16.57
CA TRP A 365 -28.86 0.22 17.06
C TRP A 365 -27.71 1.13 16.65
N CYS A 366 -27.04 1.73 17.63
CA CYS A 366 -25.85 2.54 17.41
C CYS A 366 -25.01 2.62 18.69
N ASP A 367 -23.79 3.09 18.57
CA ASP A 367 -22.98 3.50 19.72
C ASP A 367 -23.46 4.89 20.17
N ALA A 368 -24.32 4.93 21.20
CA ALA A 368 -24.92 6.15 21.72
C ALA A 368 -23.86 7.16 22.17
N THR A 369 -22.78 6.69 22.81
CA THR A 369 -21.71 7.54 23.33
C THR A 369 -20.93 8.21 22.20
N LYS A 370 -20.57 7.45 21.17
CA LYS A 370 -19.83 7.98 20.02
C LYS A 370 -20.71 8.90 19.16
N LEU A 371 -21.97 8.54 18.96
CA LEU A 371 -22.91 9.40 18.25
C LEU A 371 -23.13 10.72 19.01
N GLN A 372 -23.35 10.67 20.32
CA GLN A 372 -23.47 11.86 21.16
C GLN A 372 -22.19 12.71 21.09
N GLN A 373 -21.00 12.12 21.16
CA GLN A 373 -19.71 12.81 21.03
C GLN A 373 -19.60 13.55 19.70
N VAL A 374 -20.01 12.93 18.59
CA VAL A 374 -20.04 13.53 17.25
C VAL A 374 -20.95 14.75 17.22
N LEU A 375 -22.20 14.61 17.72
CA LEU A 375 -23.20 15.68 17.69
C LEU A 375 -22.82 16.84 18.62
N VAL A 376 -22.33 16.56 19.83
CA VAL A 376 -21.85 17.56 20.79
C VAL A 376 -20.66 18.34 20.23
N ASN A 377 -19.71 17.71 19.56
CA ASN A 377 -18.58 18.42 18.96
C ASN A 377 -19.00 19.39 17.86
N VAL A 378 -19.96 19.00 17.02
CA VAL A 378 -20.48 19.89 15.96
C VAL A 378 -21.33 21.00 16.55
N LEU A 379 -22.23 20.70 17.52
CA LEU A 379 -23.09 21.67 18.15
C LEU A 379 -22.31 22.70 18.99
N ASN A 380 -21.29 22.27 19.73
CA ASN A 380 -20.40 23.19 20.46
C ASN A 380 -19.67 24.15 19.51
N ASN A 381 -19.25 23.67 18.34
CA ASN A 381 -18.67 24.57 17.33
C ASN A 381 -19.72 25.56 16.82
N ALA A 382 -20.93 25.13 16.53
CA ALA A 382 -22.02 26.03 16.13
C ALA A 382 -22.29 27.12 17.18
N VAL A 383 -22.44 26.74 18.47
CA VAL A 383 -22.63 27.69 19.59
C VAL A 383 -21.46 28.67 19.72
N LYS A 384 -20.24 28.15 19.61
CA LYS A 384 -19.00 28.92 19.75
C LYS A 384 -18.83 29.99 18.66
N PHE A 385 -19.21 29.68 17.43
CA PHE A 385 -18.97 30.55 16.28
C PHE A 385 -20.20 31.35 15.83
N THR A 386 -21.34 31.17 16.48
CA THR A 386 -22.56 31.97 16.23
C THR A 386 -22.59 33.19 17.15
N PRO A 387 -22.67 34.42 16.62
CA PRO A 387 -22.76 35.61 17.43
C PRO A 387 -24.14 35.71 18.11
N ALA A 388 -24.24 36.57 19.13
CA ALA A 388 -25.48 36.86 19.82
C ALA A 388 -26.58 37.35 18.85
N GLY A 389 -27.79 36.80 18.97
CA GLY A 389 -28.90 37.01 18.06
C GLY A 389 -28.90 36.12 16.82
N GLY A 390 -27.88 35.24 16.66
CA GLY A 390 -27.84 34.24 15.61
C GLY A 390 -28.76 33.04 15.88
N THR A 391 -28.89 32.18 14.88
CA THR A 391 -29.74 30.98 14.91
C THR A 391 -28.92 29.71 14.65
N ILE A 392 -29.19 28.67 15.42
CA ILE A 392 -28.69 27.31 15.18
C ILE A 392 -29.92 26.43 14.94
N THR A 393 -29.92 25.71 13.81
CA THR A 393 -30.95 24.72 13.47
C THR A 393 -30.33 23.32 13.50
N PHE A 394 -30.89 22.47 14.35
CA PHE A 394 -30.61 21.04 14.38
C PHE A 394 -31.76 20.29 13.69
N SER A 395 -31.46 19.36 12.81
CA SER A 395 -32.51 18.53 12.20
C SER A 395 -32.01 17.10 11.99
N CYS A 396 -32.90 16.15 12.17
CA CYS A 396 -32.68 14.75 11.84
C CYS A 396 -33.76 14.26 10.84
N VAL A 397 -33.32 13.74 9.71
CA VAL A 397 -34.21 13.23 8.66
C VAL A 397 -33.89 11.75 8.42
N GLN A 398 -34.91 10.92 8.53
CA GLN A 398 -34.83 9.49 8.25
C GLN A 398 -35.18 9.18 6.80
N ARG A 399 -34.40 8.28 6.17
CA ARG A 399 -34.69 7.74 4.84
C ARG A 399 -34.45 6.22 4.82
N MET A 400 -35.47 5.45 4.50
CA MET A 400 -35.32 3.99 4.36
C MET A 400 -34.37 3.63 3.23
N ILE A 401 -33.40 2.75 3.50
CA ILE A 401 -32.44 2.24 2.53
C ILE A 401 -32.61 0.75 2.25
N ALA A 402 -33.06 -0.02 3.24
CA ALA A 402 -33.38 -1.43 3.13
C ALA A 402 -34.37 -1.86 4.23
N PRO A 403 -35.04 -3.00 4.16
CA PRO A 403 -35.87 -3.50 5.25
C PRO A 403 -35.07 -3.61 6.56
N GLY A 404 -35.51 -2.89 7.58
CA GLY A 404 -34.84 -2.84 8.89
C GLY A 404 -33.62 -1.93 8.98
N PHE A 405 -33.26 -1.18 7.91
CA PHE A 405 -32.16 -0.20 7.90
C PHE A 405 -32.61 1.13 7.32
N ALA A 406 -32.22 2.21 7.96
CA ALA A 406 -32.48 3.56 7.48
C ALA A 406 -31.21 4.42 7.56
N GLU A 407 -31.07 5.35 6.64
CA GLU A 407 -30.09 6.44 6.71
C GLU A 407 -30.70 7.54 7.57
N TYR A 408 -30.00 7.91 8.64
CA TYR A 408 -30.32 9.05 9.48
C TYR A 408 -29.37 10.18 9.15
N LYS A 409 -29.94 11.30 8.69
CA LYS A 409 -29.17 12.47 8.29
C LYS A 409 -29.35 13.57 9.33
N PHE A 410 -28.35 13.74 10.17
CA PHE A 410 -28.27 14.84 11.14
C PHE A 410 -27.69 16.06 10.42
N THR A 411 -28.38 17.18 10.50
CA THR A 411 -27.94 18.45 9.93
C THR A 411 -27.90 19.51 11.02
N ILE A 412 -26.73 20.12 11.22
CA ILE A 412 -26.52 21.27 12.10
C ILE A 412 -26.17 22.45 11.19
N LYS A 413 -27.01 23.50 11.26
CA LYS A 413 -26.82 24.72 10.50
C LYS A 413 -26.80 25.91 11.46
N ASP A 414 -25.76 26.73 11.37
CA ASP A 414 -25.62 27.96 12.11
C ASP A 414 -25.58 29.18 11.16
N THR A 415 -25.82 30.36 11.75
CA THR A 415 -25.67 31.66 11.09
C THR A 415 -24.42 32.40 11.56
N GLY A 416 -23.38 31.66 11.87
CA GLY A 416 -22.11 32.16 12.39
C GLY A 416 -21.21 32.83 11.37
N ILE A 417 -19.93 32.96 11.74
CA ILE A 417 -18.90 33.61 10.91
C ILE A 417 -18.58 32.82 9.62
N GLY A 418 -18.94 31.54 9.55
CA GLY A 418 -18.60 30.65 8.43
C GLY A 418 -17.11 30.34 8.33
N MET A 419 -16.72 29.74 7.23
CA MET A 419 -15.33 29.28 6.92
C MET A 419 -14.95 29.70 5.51
N THR A 420 -13.66 29.98 5.27
CA THR A 420 -13.12 30.18 3.93
C THR A 420 -13.10 28.88 3.12
N GLU A 421 -13.15 28.97 1.81
CA GLU A 421 -13.08 27.78 0.92
C GLU A 421 -11.79 27.00 1.08
N GLU A 422 -10.69 27.70 1.37
CA GLU A 422 -9.39 27.09 1.61
C GLU A 422 -9.40 26.26 2.91
N PHE A 423 -9.93 26.82 4.01
CA PHE A 423 -10.02 26.12 5.29
C PHE A 423 -10.97 24.91 5.24
N GLN A 424 -12.09 25.00 4.51
CA GLN A 424 -13.03 23.87 4.39
C GLN A 424 -12.37 22.60 3.84
N LYS A 425 -11.36 22.71 2.96
CA LYS A 425 -10.64 21.56 2.40
C LYS A 425 -9.84 20.79 3.46
N HIS A 426 -9.46 21.48 4.53
CA HIS A 426 -8.62 20.96 5.63
C HIS A 426 -9.34 20.92 6.98
N ALA A 427 -10.60 21.31 7.04
CA ALA A 427 -11.36 21.44 8.29
C ALA A 427 -11.48 20.14 9.11
N PHE A 428 -11.31 18.98 8.48
CA PHE A 428 -11.28 17.66 9.13
C PHE A 428 -9.86 17.16 9.44
N GLU A 429 -8.82 17.92 9.07
CA GLU A 429 -7.46 17.58 9.44
C GLU A 429 -7.21 17.96 10.90
N ALA A 430 -6.49 17.12 11.62
CA ALA A 430 -6.24 17.36 13.04
C ALA A 430 -5.38 18.62 13.24
N PHE A 431 -5.77 19.47 14.20
CA PHE A 431 -5.11 20.74 14.59
C PHE A 431 -5.19 21.88 13.57
N GLU A 432 -5.92 21.71 12.49
CA GLU A 432 -6.18 22.82 11.59
C GLU A 432 -7.13 23.83 12.22
N ARG A 433 -6.76 25.10 12.11
CA ARG A 433 -7.49 26.25 12.64
C ARG A 433 -7.45 27.37 11.61
N GLU A 434 -8.58 28.00 11.37
CA GLU A 434 -8.63 29.18 10.52
C GLU A 434 -7.97 30.36 11.25
N ARG A 435 -6.85 30.85 10.71
CA ARG A 435 -6.17 32.04 11.24
C ARG A 435 -6.87 33.29 10.71
N THR A 436 -7.88 33.74 11.39
CA THR A 436 -8.47 35.06 11.12
C THR A 436 -7.60 36.14 11.77
N SER A 437 -7.21 37.13 10.97
CA SER A 437 -6.30 38.22 11.33
C SER A 437 -6.86 39.26 12.30
N THR A 438 -7.98 39.01 12.92
CA THR A 438 -8.63 39.97 13.84
C THR A 438 -9.16 39.25 15.07
N GLU A 439 -8.45 39.36 16.18
CA GLU A 439 -8.93 39.38 17.58
C GLU A 439 -10.06 38.43 18.05
N SER A 440 -10.32 37.30 17.45
CA SER A 440 -11.15 36.32 18.15
C SER A 440 -10.24 35.41 19.00
N LYS A 441 -10.18 35.70 20.30
CA LYS A 441 -9.65 34.84 21.39
C LYS A 441 -10.46 33.55 21.53
N THR A 442 -10.88 32.93 20.42
CA THR A 442 -11.73 31.74 20.45
C THR A 442 -10.84 30.50 20.56
N GLU A 443 -10.62 30.08 21.80
CA GLU A 443 -9.84 28.89 22.16
C GLU A 443 -10.49 27.62 21.60
N GLY A 444 -9.65 26.68 21.08
CA GLY A 444 -10.09 25.37 20.63
C GLY A 444 -8.90 24.52 20.19
N THR A 445 -8.96 23.23 20.40
CA THR A 445 -7.87 22.28 20.13
C THR A 445 -7.63 21.99 18.65
N GLY A 446 -8.61 22.28 17.77
CA GLY A 446 -8.59 21.85 16.36
C GLY A 446 -8.77 20.34 16.17
N LEU A 447 -9.11 19.59 17.23
CA LEU A 447 -9.31 18.15 17.18
C LEU A 447 -10.76 17.75 16.95
N GLY A 448 -11.72 18.58 17.35
CA GLY A 448 -13.14 18.20 17.38
C GLY A 448 -13.70 17.73 16.04
N LEU A 449 -13.44 18.45 14.92
CA LEU A 449 -13.91 18.04 13.59
C LEU A 449 -13.14 16.82 13.04
N ALA A 450 -11.85 16.69 13.36
CA ALA A 450 -11.08 15.52 13.00
C ALA A 450 -11.63 14.26 13.68
N ILE A 451 -11.98 14.36 14.98
CA ILE A 451 -12.63 13.27 15.73
C ILE A 451 -14.00 12.95 15.13
N VAL A 452 -14.80 13.98 14.79
CA VAL A 452 -16.10 13.79 14.12
C VAL A 452 -15.94 12.96 12.84
N LYS A 453 -15.02 13.34 11.95
CA LYS A 453 -14.78 12.60 10.70
C LYS A 453 -14.40 11.16 10.97
N LYS A 454 -13.46 10.93 11.86
CA LYS A 454 -12.96 9.60 12.21
C LYS A 454 -14.04 8.70 12.83
N LEU A 455 -14.85 9.25 13.76
CA LEU A 455 -15.95 8.50 14.38
C LEU A 455 -17.07 8.18 13.37
N VAL A 456 -17.43 9.14 12.52
CA VAL A 456 -18.41 8.92 11.45
C VAL A 456 -17.93 7.86 10.46
N ASP A 457 -16.65 7.89 10.06
CA ASP A 457 -16.06 6.85 9.21
C ASP A 457 -16.09 5.48 9.90
N LEU A 458 -15.80 5.41 11.21
CA LEU A 458 -15.85 4.19 12.00
C LEU A 458 -17.27 3.61 12.09
N MET A 459 -18.29 4.49 12.13
CA MET A 459 -19.72 4.12 12.09
C MET A 459 -20.24 3.90 10.65
N HIS A 460 -19.36 3.81 9.64
CA HIS A 460 -19.70 3.62 8.23
C HIS A 460 -20.59 4.72 7.62
N GLY A 461 -20.51 5.93 8.15
CA GLY A 461 -21.25 7.10 7.69
C GLY A 461 -20.44 8.03 6.81
N ASP A 462 -21.03 9.18 6.51
CA ASP A 462 -20.36 10.27 5.81
C ASP A 462 -20.66 11.62 6.45
N VAL A 463 -19.72 12.56 6.35
CA VAL A 463 -19.88 13.93 6.87
C VAL A 463 -19.46 14.95 5.81
N ILE A 464 -20.32 15.94 5.60
CA ILE A 464 -20.16 17.00 4.60
C ILE A 464 -20.26 18.35 5.29
N ILE A 465 -19.35 19.27 4.96
CA ILE A 465 -19.36 20.67 5.36
C ILE A 465 -19.73 21.55 4.17
N GLN A 466 -20.63 22.49 4.39
CA GLN A 466 -20.96 23.57 3.47
C GLN A 466 -20.91 24.87 4.25
N SER A 467 -20.00 25.77 3.94
CA SER A 467 -19.84 27.03 4.66
C SER A 467 -19.39 28.13 3.71
N ASN A 468 -19.77 29.36 4.01
CA ASN A 468 -19.27 30.55 3.36
C ASN A 468 -18.95 31.59 4.43
N SER A 469 -17.84 32.30 4.26
CA SER A 469 -17.44 33.36 5.20
C SER A 469 -18.57 34.40 5.36
N GLY A 470 -18.98 34.67 6.60
CA GLY A 470 -20.07 35.58 6.96
C GLY A 470 -21.49 35.04 6.73
N GLN A 471 -21.68 33.79 6.27
CA GLN A 471 -23.01 33.22 6.00
C GLN A 471 -23.33 31.99 6.87
N GLY A 472 -22.45 31.65 7.81
CA GLY A 472 -22.58 30.50 8.68
C GLY A 472 -22.09 29.18 8.08
N THR A 473 -22.33 28.09 8.81
CA THR A 473 -21.89 26.76 8.47
C THR A 473 -23.04 25.76 8.51
N LYS A 474 -23.03 24.81 7.61
CA LYS A 474 -23.93 23.66 7.59
C LYS A 474 -23.10 22.38 7.55
N ILE A 475 -23.22 21.56 8.59
CA ILE A 475 -22.60 20.24 8.68
C ILE A 475 -23.70 19.19 8.58
N GLN A 476 -23.53 18.22 7.69
CA GLN A 476 -24.44 17.10 7.49
C GLN A 476 -23.72 15.81 7.78
N ILE A 477 -24.27 14.98 8.67
CA ILE A 477 -23.75 13.66 9.04
C ILE A 477 -24.80 12.65 8.63
N SER A 478 -24.42 11.67 7.81
CA SER A 478 -25.30 10.61 7.33
C SER A 478 -24.81 9.27 7.89
N LEU A 479 -25.65 8.57 8.63
CA LEU A 479 -25.34 7.28 9.25
C LEU A 479 -26.36 6.22 8.83
N PRO A 480 -25.93 5.09 8.29
CA PRO A 480 -26.79 3.93 8.04
C PRO A 480 -26.97 3.14 9.34
N LEU A 481 -28.13 3.27 9.97
CA LEU A 481 -28.42 2.62 11.25
C LEU A 481 -29.50 1.54 11.10
N ARG A 482 -29.38 0.48 11.89
CA ARG A 482 -30.38 -0.58 12.00
C ARG A 482 -31.51 -0.11 12.91
N ILE A 483 -32.77 -0.25 12.46
CA ILE A 483 -33.94 0.10 13.24
C ILE A 483 -34.14 -0.94 14.35
N ALA A 484 -34.40 -0.49 15.56
CA ALA A 484 -34.76 -1.33 16.70
C ALA A 484 -36.26 -1.31 17.00
N THR A 485 -36.74 -2.25 17.78
CA THR A 485 -38.14 -2.35 18.23
C THR A 485 -38.25 -2.03 19.71
N GLU A 486 -39.44 -1.55 20.17
CA GLU A 486 -39.71 -1.23 21.59
C GLU A 486 -39.39 -2.39 22.54
N ASN A 487 -39.66 -3.63 22.14
CA ASN A 487 -39.34 -4.80 22.97
C ASN A 487 -37.84 -4.98 23.24
N GLN A 488 -36.97 -4.44 22.38
CA GLN A 488 -35.53 -4.48 22.54
C GLN A 488 -35.00 -3.35 23.45
N LEU A 489 -35.74 -2.25 23.57
CA LEU A 489 -35.39 -1.16 24.50
C LEU A 489 -35.58 -1.61 25.95
N HIS A 490 -36.68 -2.32 26.27
CA HIS A 490 -36.97 -2.76 27.63
C HIS A 490 -36.05 -3.83 28.21
N GLN A 491 -35.19 -4.43 27.37
CA GLN A 491 -34.14 -5.34 27.85
C GLN A 491 -32.88 -4.60 28.28
N SER A 492 -32.68 -3.35 27.85
CA SER A 492 -31.52 -2.52 28.22
C SER A 492 -31.82 -1.56 29.38
N ASP A 493 -33.08 -1.18 29.61
CA ASP A 493 -33.47 -0.21 30.63
C ASP A 493 -33.95 -0.84 31.96
N LYS A 494 -33.07 -1.54 32.65
CA LYS A 494 -33.24 -1.76 34.10
C LYS A 494 -32.34 -0.84 34.92
N ALA A 495 -32.29 0.46 34.57
CA ALA A 495 -31.68 1.45 35.46
C ALA A 495 -32.75 1.99 36.42
N LYS A 496 -32.89 1.36 37.58
CA LYS A 496 -33.67 1.90 38.71
C LYS A 496 -32.96 3.13 39.28
N GLU A 497 -33.74 4.17 39.64
CA GLU A 497 -33.24 5.31 40.41
C GLU A 497 -32.97 4.83 41.85
N TYR A 498 -31.70 4.66 42.20
CA TYR A 498 -31.28 4.17 43.51
C TYR A 498 -31.11 5.35 44.49
N LYS A 499 -31.94 5.40 45.53
CA LYS A 499 -31.75 6.29 46.69
C LYS A 499 -31.21 5.47 47.86
N ILE A 500 -29.92 5.15 47.85
CA ILE A 500 -29.25 4.53 49.01
C ILE A 500 -28.58 5.63 49.82
N GLY A 501 -28.94 5.71 51.09
CA GLY A 501 -28.23 6.54 52.09
C GLY A 501 -26.90 5.87 52.43
N LEU A 502 -25.80 6.51 52.08
CA LEU A 502 -24.43 6.03 52.42
C LEU A 502 -23.99 6.46 53.84
N ASP A 503 -24.79 7.22 54.54
CA ASP A 503 -24.50 7.80 55.85
C ASP A 503 -24.18 6.67 56.88
N GLY A 504 -23.01 6.74 57.50
CA GLY A 504 -22.54 5.75 58.48
C GLY A 504 -21.94 4.46 57.90
N MET A 505 -21.84 4.28 56.55
CA MET A 505 -21.17 3.14 55.95
C MET A 505 -19.65 3.21 56.12
N HIS A 506 -19.01 2.06 56.39
CA HIS A 506 -17.56 1.91 56.42
C HIS A 506 -17.02 1.34 55.10
N VAL A 507 -16.11 2.05 54.46
CA VAL A 507 -15.54 1.70 53.15
C VAL A 507 -14.03 1.57 53.26
N LEU A 508 -13.47 0.54 52.62
CA LEU A 508 -12.05 0.41 52.42
C LEU A 508 -11.67 0.97 51.07
N LEU A 509 -10.89 2.02 51.05
CA LEU A 509 -10.34 2.65 49.84
C LEU A 509 -8.93 2.12 49.61
N VAL A 510 -8.67 1.61 48.42
CA VAL A 510 -7.36 1.09 48.01
C VAL A 510 -6.88 1.92 46.81
N GLU A 511 -5.85 2.73 47.03
CA GLU A 511 -5.33 3.70 46.06
C GLU A 511 -3.84 3.93 46.33
N ASP A 512 -2.99 3.84 45.33
CA ASP A 512 -1.54 3.99 45.47
C ASP A 512 -1.06 5.46 45.42
N ASN A 513 -1.89 6.34 44.89
CA ASN A 513 -1.61 7.77 44.83
C ASN A 513 -2.27 8.50 46.01
N GLU A 514 -1.47 9.05 46.91
CA GLU A 514 -1.91 9.73 48.13
C GLU A 514 -2.86 10.90 47.85
N LEU A 515 -2.60 11.68 46.77
CA LEU A 515 -3.46 12.80 46.40
C LEU A 515 -4.83 12.31 45.91
N ASN A 516 -4.89 11.26 45.11
CA ASN A 516 -6.14 10.67 44.65
C ASN A 516 -6.93 10.09 45.85
N ALA A 517 -6.22 9.42 46.78
CA ALA A 517 -6.84 8.90 47.98
C ALA A 517 -7.43 10.01 48.84
N GLU A 518 -6.73 11.13 49.03
CA GLU A 518 -7.20 12.29 49.79
C GLU A 518 -8.47 12.88 49.18
N ILE A 519 -8.50 13.07 47.84
CA ILE A 519 -9.69 13.56 47.14
C ILE A 519 -10.87 12.59 47.30
N ALA A 520 -10.67 11.31 47.11
CA ALA A 520 -11.70 10.29 47.26
C ALA A 520 -12.24 10.22 48.69
N MET A 521 -11.37 10.28 49.71
CA MET A 521 -11.78 10.32 51.09
C MET A 521 -12.63 11.54 51.44
N GLU A 522 -12.25 12.73 50.95
CA GLU A 522 -12.98 13.96 51.18
C GLU A 522 -14.37 13.92 50.55
N VAL A 523 -14.47 13.44 49.32
CA VAL A 523 -15.73 13.26 48.60
C VAL A 523 -16.67 12.30 49.36
N LEU A 524 -16.16 11.16 49.82
CA LEU A 524 -16.95 10.18 50.55
C LEU A 524 -17.34 10.64 51.95
N LYS A 525 -16.45 11.31 52.68
CA LYS A 525 -16.73 11.91 54.00
C LYS A 525 -17.82 12.94 53.95
N ASN A 526 -17.85 13.77 52.90
CA ASN A 526 -18.91 14.77 52.68
C ASN A 526 -20.30 14.15 52.45
N LYS A 527 -20.38 12.84 52.22
CA LYS A 527 -21.61 12.04 52.10
C LYS A 527 -21.86 11.17 53.34
N GLY A 528 -21.15 11.40 54.47
CA GLY A 528 -21.32 10.68 55.71
C GLY A 528 -20.67 9.29 55.78
N VAL A 529 -19.80 8.94 54.77
CA VAL A 529 -19.11 7.64 54.70
C VAL A 529 -17.87 7.67 55.57
N LEU A 530 -17.63 6.59 56.33
CA LEU A 530 -16.39 6.36 57.09
C LEU A 530 -15.41 5.62 56.19
N VAL A 531 -14.25 6.21 55.90
CA VAL A 531 -13.29 5.67 54.93
C VAL A 531 -11.98 5.30 55.63
N ASN A 532 -11.57 4.07 55.47
CA ASN A 532 -10.18 3.61 55.74
C ASN A 532 -9.45 3.52 54.43
N TRP A 533 -8.22 4.04 54.38
CA TRP A 533 -7.37 4.01 53.20
C TRP A 533 -6.18 3.07 53.39
N VAL A 534 -5.84 2.31 52.35
CA VAL A 534 -4.63 1.50 52.25
C VAL A 534 -3.96 1.71 50.88
N PRO A 535 -2.59 1.66 50.80
CA PRO A 535 -1.88 2.15 49.62
C PRO A 535 -1.75 1.14 48.47
N ASP A 536 -2.11 -0.15 48.65
CA ASP A 536 -1.99 -1.18 47.60
C ASP A 536 -2.79 -2.44 47.92
N GLY A 537 -2.79 -3.37 46.92
CA GLY A 537 -3.52 -4.63 47.05
C GLY A 537 -2.99 -5.57 48.16
N CYS A 538 -1.71 -5.52 48.53
CA CYS A 538 -1.17 -6.33 49.63
C CYS A 538 -1.75 -5.86 50.95
N ALA A 539 -1.68 -4.57 51.21
CA ALA A 539 -2.23 -3.95 52.42
C ALA A 539 -3.77 -4.16 52.51
N CYS A 540 -4.46 -4.14 51.39
CA CYS A 540 -5.89 -4.43 51.33
C CYS A 540 -6.22 -5.86 51.77
N VAL A 541 -5.49 -6.87 51.28
CA VAL A 541 -5.70 -8.28 51.64
C VAL A 541 -5.39 -8.50 53.13
N GLU A 542 -4.33 -7.91 53.63
CA GLU A 542 -3.95 -7.97 55.05
C GLU A 542 -5.03 -7.35 55.94
N GLU A 543 -5.51 -6.13 55.57
CA GLU A 543 -6.56 -5.43 56.34
C GLU A 543 -7.86 -6.24 56.40
N ILE A 544 -8.29 -6.85 55.26
CA ILE A 544 -9.48 -7.70 55.23
C ILE A 544 -9.29 -9.00 56.04
N GLN A 545 -8.07 -9.55 56.08
CA GLN A 545 -7.78 -10.74 56.88
C GLN A 545 -7.82 -10.43 58.40
N ASP A 546 -7.29 -9.29 58.81
CA ASP A 546 -7.13 -8.94 60.24
C ASP A 546 -8.42 -8.44 60.89
N LYS A 547 -9.31 -7.75 60.15
CA LYS A 547 -10.55 -7.21 60.64
C LYS A 547 -11.66 -8.26 60.72
N GLU A 548 -12.65 -8.06 61.58
CA GLU A 548 -13.85 -8.90 61.62
C GLU A 548 -14.69 -8.78 60.36
N ALA A 549 -15.36 -9.86 59.96
CA ALA A 549 -16.26 -9.83 58.81
C ALA A 549 -17.42 -8.83 59.03
N GLY A 550 -17.67 -7.96 58.03
CA GLY A 550 -18.68 -6.90 58.11
C GLY A 550 -18.17 -5.55 58.66
N THR A 551 -16.88 -5.42 58.98
CA THR A 551 -16.25 -4.13 59.31
C THR A 551 -16.40 -3.15 58.18
N TYR A 552 -16.18 -3.60 56.93
CA TYR A 552 -16.39 -2.81 55.70
C TYR A 552 -17.61 -3.31 54.97
N GLN A 553 -18.44 -2.41 54.41
CA GLN A 553 -19.60 -2.72 53.60
C GLN A 553 -19.21 -3.00 52.14
N PHE A 554 -18.20 -2.28 51.64
CA PHE A 554 -17.63 -2.50 50.29
C PHE A 554 -16.18 -2.00 50.22
N ILE A 555 -15.48 -2.38 49.16
CA ILE A 555 -14.12 -1.97 48.83
C ILE A 555 -14.15 -1.15 47.55
N LEU A 556 -13.54 0.04 47.55
CA LEU A 556 -13.17 0.78 46.35
C LEU A 556 -11.73 0.46 46.02
N MET A 557 -11.48 -0.24 44.90
CA MET A 557 -10.20 -0.84 44.56
C MET A 557 -9.63 -0.22 43.27
N ASP A 558 -8.50 0.48 43.37
CA ASP A 558 -7.76 0.82 42.18
C ASP A 558 -7.26 -0.46 41.46
N VAL A 559 -7.41 -0.47 40.15
CA VAL A 559 -6.96 -1.58 39.30
C VAL A 559 -5.46 -1.58 39.13
N GLN A 560 -4.86 -0.40 38.91
CA GLN A 560 -3.43 -0.28 38.61
C GLN A 560 -2.64 0.21 39.81
N MET A 561 -2.07 -0.71 40.57
CA MET A 561 -1.25 -0.42 41.74
C MET A 561 0.07 -1.22 41.70
N PRO A 562 1.14 -0.70 42.35
CA PRO A 562 2.39 -1.42 42.49
C PRO A 562 2.25 -2.62 43.43
N ARG A 563 3.21 -3.56 43.40
CA ARG A 563 3.31 -4.78 44.21
C ARG A 563 2.20 -5.80 43.95
N MET A 564 0.94 -5.44 44.09
CA MET A 564 -0.23 -6.26 43.81
C MET A 564 -1.32 -5.38 43.22
N ASN A 565 -1.73 -5.68 42.01
CA ASN A 565 -2.81 -4.94 41.32
C ASN A 565 -4.19 -5.31 41.86
N GLY A 566 -5.21 -4.51 41.53
CA GLY A 566 -6.56 -4.70 42.04
C GLY A 566 -7.19 -6.05 41.65
N TYR A 567 -6.88 -6.57 40.47
CA TYR A 567 -7.36 -7.89 40.04
C TYR A 567 -6.78 -9.03 40.91
N GLU A 568 -5.48 -9.00 41.14
CA GLU A 568 -4.80 -9.99 41.97
C GLU A 568 -5.27 -9.93 43.43
N ALA A 569 -5.47 -8.71 43.97
CA ALA A 569 -6.01 -8.50 45.31
C ALA A 569 -7.44 -9.07 45.44
N THR A 570 -8.29 -8.79 44.47
CA THR A 570 -9.66 -9.33 44.42
C THR A 570 -9.67 -10.84 44.38
N GLN A 571 -8.87 -11.48 43.52
CA GLN A 571 -8.79 -12.94 43.47
C GLN A 571 -8.35 -13.56 44.80
N LYS A 572 -7.40 -12.93 45.52
CA LYS A 572 -6.98 -13.39 46.86
C LYS A 572 -8.08 -13.22 47.90
N ILE A 573 -8.82 -12.08 47.88
CA ILE A 573 -9.96 -11.86 48.77
C ILE A 573 -11.05 -12.90 48.51
N ARG A 574 -11.37 -13.21 47.25
CA ARG A 574 -12.35 -14.24 46.89
C ARG A 574 -11.96 -15.68 47.32
N GLN A 575 -10.65 -15.93 47.58
CA GLN A 575 -10.12 -17.21 48.03
C GLN A 575 -10.03 -17.34 49.56
N LEU A 576 -10.45 -16.33 50.34
CA LEU A 576 -10.42 -16.38 51.79
C LEU A 576 -11.36 -17.47 52.35
N ALA A 577 -10.95 -18.13 53.42
CA ALA A 577 -11.73 -19.20 54.07
C ALA A 577 -13.04 -18.68 54.70
N ASP A 578 -13.06 -17.41 55.14
CA ASP A 578 -14.26 -16.79 55.67
C ASP A 578 -15.13 -16.31 54.50
N VAL A 579 -16.27 -16.94 54.29
CA VAL A 579 -17.22 -16.67 53.19
C VAL A 579 -17.73 -15.24 53.24
N LYS A 580 -17.95 -14.64 54.37
CA LYS A 580 -18.41 -13.26 54.48
C LYS A 580 -17.37 -12.25 54.03
N LYS A 581 -16.09 -12.50 54.33
CA LYS A 581 -14.96 -11.72 53.86
C LYS A 581 -14.75 -11.92 52.36
N ALA A 582 -14.87 -13.16 51.87
CA ALA A 582 -14.69 -13.49 50.47
C ALA A 582 -15.79 -12.87 49.54
N GLN A 583 -17.00 -12.64 50.08
CA GLN A 583 -18.13 -12.08 49.37
C GLN A 583 -18.32 -10.56 49.55
N ILE A 584 -17.35 -9.86 50.17
CA ILE A 584 -17.44 -8.41 50.29
C ILE A 584 -17.55 -7.76 48.92
N PRO A 585 -18.48 -6.82 48.67
CA PRO A 585 -18.60 -6.07 47.43
C PRO A 585 -17.31 -5.32 47.10
N ILE A 586 -16.78 -5.52 45.89
CA ILE A 586 -15.56 -4.85 45.40
C ILE A 586 -15.87 -4.08 44.13
N ILE A 587 -15.66 -2.77 44.18
CA ILE A 587 -15.91 -1.85 43.06
C ILE A 587 -14.55 -1.40 42.54
N ALA A 588 -14.25 -1.71 41.27
CA ALA A 588 -13.03 -1.30 40.61
C ALA A 588 -13.03 0.23 40.37
N MET A 589 -11.89 0.87 40.61
CA MET A 589 -11.60 2.23 40.14
C MET A 589 -10.58 2.16 39.01
N THR A 590 -10.91 2.63 37.81
CA THR A 590 -10.03 2.53 36.62
C THR A 590 -9.88 3.86 35.92
N ALA A 591 -8.70 4.12 35.39
CA ALA A 591 -8.46 5.28 34.51
C ALA A 591 -9.02 5.08 33.08
N ASN A 592 -9.39 3.86 32.72
CA ASN A 592 -9.85 3.49 31.38
C ASN A 592 -11.25 2.87 31.40
N ALA A 593 -12.12 3.36 30.51
CA ALA A 593 -13.49 2.87 30.34
C ALA A 593 -13.62 1.72 29.33
N PHE A 594 -12.59 0.86 29.17
CA PHE A 594 -12.65 -0.18 28.17
C PHE A 594 -13.52 -1.37 28.61
N GLU A 595 -14.26 -1.90 27.66
CA GLU A 595 -15.03 -3.13 27.86
C GLU A 595 -14.11 -4.31 28.24
N GLU A 596 -12.85 -4.31 27.77
CA GLU A 596 -11.82 -5.27 28.18
C GLU A 596 -11.49 -5.15 29.67
N ASP A 597 -11.32 -3.91 30.21
CA ASP A 597 -11.03 -3.69 31.61
C ASP A 597 -12.25 -4.06 32.48
N ARG A 598 -13.46 -3.76 32.01
CA ARG A 598 -14.71 -4.21 32.64
C ARG A 598 -14.81 -5.73 32.69
N LYS A 599 -14.51 -6.40 31.58
CA LYS A 599 -14.54 -7.86 31.50
C LYS A 599 -13.50 -8.47 32.42
N HIS A 600 -12.28 -7.93 32.43
CA HIS A 600 -11.22 -8.38 33.33
C HIS A 600 -11.58 -8.17 34.80
N ALA A 601 -12.25 -7.06 35.16
CA ALA A 601 -12.71 -6.82 36.52
C ALA A 601 -13.76 -7.85 36.94
N LEU A 602 -14.75 -8.13 36.10
CA LEU A 602 -15.76 -9.16 36.35
C LEU A 602 -15.16 -10.58 36.41
N ASP A 603 -14.24 -10.90 35.49
CA ASP A 603 -13.54 -12.19 35.47
C ASP A 603 -12.65 -12.38 36.73
N ALA A 604 -12.12 -11.30 37.29
CA ALA A 604 -11.38 -11.31 38.57
C ALA A 604 -12.28 -11.45 39.80
N GLY A 605 -13.61 -11.26 39.63
CA GLY A 605 -14.60 -11.37 40.69
C GLY A 605 -14.96 -10.04 41.35
N MET A 606 -14.77 -8.90 40.69
CA MET A 606 -15.27 -7.60 41.13
C MET A 606 -16.76 -7.43 40.75
N ASP A 607 -17.49 -6.64 41.55
CA ASP A 607 -18.95 -6.52 41.48
C ASP A 607 -19.42 -5.26 40.69
N GLY A 608 -18.55 -4.26 40.55
CA GLY A 608 -18.82 -3.02 39.86
C GLY A 608 -17.54 -2.31 39.43
N PHE A 609 -17.67 -1.22 38.66
CA PHE A 609 -16.54 -0.37 38.27
C PHE A 609 -16.92 1.10 38.18
N ILE A 610 -15.97 2.00 38.50
CA ILE A 610 -16.09 3.46 38.45
C ILE A 610 -14.88 3.99 37.67
N MET A 611 -15.11 4.98 36.79
CA MET A 611 -14.05 5.66 36.06
C MET A 611 -13.39 6.76 36.87
N LYS A 612 -12.07 6.86 36.79
CA LYS A 612 -11.31 8.01 37.30
C LYS A 612 -11.16 9.07 36.20
N PRO A 613 -11.30 10.38 36.48
CA PRO A 613 -11.74 10.95 37.76
C PRO A 613 -13.24 10.74 37.98
N PHE A 614 -13.61 10.16 39.09
CA PHE A 614 -15.01 9.85 39.39
C PHE A 614 -15.79 11.09 39.77
N ARG A 615 -17.04 11.17 39.26
CA ARG A 615 -18.04 12.14 39.71
C ARG A 615 -18.85 11.52 40.85
N VAL A 616 -19.21 12.35 41.84
CA VAL A 616 -19.95 11.88 43.01
C VAL A 616 -21.24 11.14 42.63
N ASP A 617 -21.97 11.67 41.64
CA ASP A 617 -23.26 11.12 41.20
C ASP A 617 -23.09 9.73 40.53
N GLU A 618 -22.03 9.55 39.75
CA GLU A 618 -21.69 8.27 39.10
C GLU A 618 -21.27 7.21 40.11
N MET A 619 -20.42 7.61 41.05
CA MET A 619 -20.01 6.76 42.16
C MET A 619 -21.20 6.29 43.01
N MET A 620 -22.14 7.20 43.33
CA MET A 620 -23.35 6.89 44.07
C MET A 620 -24.24 5.88 43.34
N LYS A 621 -24.35 6.02 42.01
CA LYS A 621 -25.12 5.10 41.18
C LYS A 621 -24.55 3.70 41.21
N VAL A 622 -23.23 3.55 40.96
CA VAL A 622 -22.57 2.25 40.92
C VAL A 622 -22.60 1.57 42.29
N ILE A 623 -22.36 2.31 43.37
CA ILE A 623 -22.48 1.75 44.75
C ILE A 623 -23.91 1.24 44.98
N GLY A 624 -24.93 2.00 44.53
CA GLY A 624 -26.32 1.60 44.61
C GLY A 624 -26.60 0.27 43.87
N GLU A 625 -26.10 0.13 42.66
CA GLU A 625 -26.27 -1.07 41.83
C GLU A 625 -25.60 -2.32 42.43
N VAL A 626 -24.47 -2.15 43.14
CA VAL A 626 -23.69 -3.26 43.73
C VAL A 626 -24.20 -3.66 45.09
N MET A 627 -24.83 -2.76 45.84
CA MET A 627 -25.31 -3.00 47.23
C MET A 627 -26.74 -3.57 47.30
N GLU A 628 -27.51 -3.61 46.18
CA GLU A 628 -28.77 -4.35 46.07
C GLU A 628 -28.54 -5.84 45.82
#